data_832f24fa7b57ed416540cd76203c9865
#
_entry.id   832f24fa7b57ed416540cd76203c9865
#
_cell.length_a   1.000
_cell.length_b   1.000
_cell.length_c   1.000
_cell.angle_alpha   90.00
_cell.angle_beta   90.00
_cell.angle_gamma   90.00
#
_symmetry.space_group_name_H-M   'P 1'
#
loop_
_entity.id
_entity.type
_entity.pdbx_description
1 polymer ?
#
loop_
_entity_poly.entity_id
_entity_poly.type
_entity_poly.pdbx_seq_one_letter_code
_entity_poly.pdbx_strand_id
1 'polypeptide(L)'
;ATQCSIVRGWQDISNHSLGVCTIGDSTSALGMADGLDVVSLGDGGMATLTFANPIMNGSGWDFAVFENSFSETFLELAFVEVSSDGVNFFRFPSVSLTQDTVQVGSFGSIDATQIDNLAGKYSAFYGTPFDLDIMTGISGLDVNHITHVRVIDVVGSIDELYATYDSQFNKINDPWPTPFPSSGFDLDAVGVIHQNTTSVNSIIENQFNLSYPNPFNKNNVIKLNLTKTEDLSMTLYDISGKAIYQFLDGKINAGEHLFNLRNSLIGNGIYFLKLSSKEHTETFKLIVND
;
A
#
# COMPACT_ATOMS: atom_id res chain seq x y z
N ALA A 1 5.92 0.88 -1.85
CA ALA A 1 6.99 1.69 -2.48
C ALA A 1 8.34 0.99 -2.38
N THR A 2 9.32 1.36 -3.24
CA THR A 2 10.67 0.77 -3.27
C THR A 2 11.76 1.75 -2.85
N GLN A 3 11.52 3.03 -3.00
CA GLN A 3 12.40 4.11 -2.53
C GLN A 3 11.54 5.27 -2.03
N CYS A 4 12.10 6.04 -1.10
CA CYS A 4 11.52 7.27 -0.59
C CYS A 4 12.61 8.33 -0.46
N SER A 5 12.32 9.55 -0.89
CA SER A 5 13.13 10.73 -0.62
C SER A 5 12.31 11.75 0.18
N ILE A 6 12.93 12.41 1.14
CA ILE A 6 12.25 13.28 2.10
C ILE A 6 12.85 14.66 2.06
N VAL A 7 12.00 15.69 2.07
CA VAL A 7 12.34 17.05 2.42
C VAL A 7 11.58 17.38 3.71
N ARG A 8 12.32 17.51 4.82
CA ARG A 8 11.73 17.76 6.13
C ARG A 8 11.19 19.18 6.22
N GLY A 9 9.97 19.30 6.69
CA GLY A 9 9.36 20.54 7.12
C GLY A 9 9.74 20.92 8.56
N TRP A 10 9.18 22.03 9.01
CA TRP A 10 9.45 22.57 10.34
C TRP A 10 8.63 21.83 11.42
N GLN A 11 9.15 21.80 12.65
CA GLN A 11 8.33 21.39 13.80
C GLN A 11 7.19 22.41 14.06
N ASP A 12 7.44 23.66 13.71
CA ASP A 12 6.46 24.74 13.71
C ASP A 12 6.94 25.81 12.72
N ILE A 13 6.22 25.97 11.61
CA ILE A 13 6.57 26.93 10.56
C ILE A 13 6.55 28.38 11.06
N SER A 14 5.82 28.68 12.15
CA SER A 14 5.81 29.99 12.79
C SER A 14 7.01 30.22 13.72
N ASN A 15 7.76 29.16 14.08
CA ASN A 15 8.89 29.21 15.00
C ASN A 15 10.05 28.31 14.55
N HIS A 16 10.81 28.76 13.58
CA HIS A 16 11.96 28.03 13.02
C HIS A 16 13.08 27.72 14.05
N SER A 17 13.05 28.32 15.25
CA SER A 17 14.05 28.01 16.28
C SER A 17 13.94 26.59 16.84
N LEU A 18 12.81 25.92 16.63
CA LEU A 18 12.58 24.51 17.02
C LEU A 18 13.27 23.53 16.05
N GLY A 19 13.63 23.99 14.84
CA GLY A 19 14.22 23.13 13.82
C GLY A 19 13.17 22.36 12.99
N VAL A 20 13.67 21.42 12.20
CA VAL A 20 12.84 20.53 11.36
C VAL A 20 12.44 19.28 12.13
N CYS A 21 11.45 18.54 11.62
CA CYS A 21 11.05 17.23 12.15
C CYS A 21 12.16 16.20 12.05
N THR A 22 12.17 15.22 12.96
CA THR A 22 13.28 14.28 13.08
C THR A 22 12.83 12.80 13.24
N ILE A 23 11.54 12.51 13.38
CA ILE A 23 11.07 11.14 13.56
C ILE A 23 11.11 10.37 12.25
N GLY A 24 11.57 9.12 12.32
CA GLY A 24 11.71 8.20 11.20
C GLY A 24 12.76 8.64 10.16
N ASP A 25 12.89 7.88 9.11
CA ASP A 25 13.72 8.20 7.94
C ASP A 25 13.07 7.70 6.65
N SER A 26 13.79 7.75 5.53
CA SER A 26 13.25 7.34 4.23
C SER A 26 12.89 5.85 4.15
N THR A 27 13.36 5.01 5.05
CA THR A 27 13.03 3.58 5.10
C THR A 27 11.74 3.32 5.87
N SER A 28 11.37 4.20 6.79
CA SER A 28 10.14 4.09 7.59
C SER A 28 8.85 4.17 6.75
N ALA A 29 8.90 4.84 5.59
CA ALA A 29 7.77 4.91 4.65
C ALA A 29 7.76 3.77 3.61
N LEU A 30 8.58 2.73 3.79
CA LEU A 30 8.69 1.61 2.85
C LEU A 30 8.17 0.31 3.47
N GLY A 31 7.50 -0.49 2.66
CA GLY A 31 6.97 -1.76 3.11
C GLY A 31 5.45 -1.76 3.30
N MET A 32 4.99 -2.53 4.26
CA MET A 32 3.57 -2.61 4.64
C MET A 32 3.27 -1.57 5.71
N ALA A 33 2.10 -0.98 5.65
CA ALA A 33 1.60 -0.12 6.71
C ALA A 33 1.47 -0.91 8.02
N ASP A 34 2.14 -0.48 9.08
CA ASP A 34 2.09 -1.12 10.40
C ASP A 34 1.64 -0.17 11.52
N GLY A 35 1.48 1.12 11.22
CA GLY A 35 1.04 2.16 12.14
C GLY A 35 2.06 2.51 13.22
N LEU A 36 3.30 2.08 13.10
CA LEU A 36 4.34 2.23 14.11
C LEU A 36 5.63 2.88 13.57
N ASP A 37 6.12 2.38 12.42
CA ASP A 37 7.35 2.88 11.81
C ASP A 37 6.99 3.91 10.72
N VAL A 38 6.97 5.17 11.12
CA VAL A 38 6.52 6.29 10.29
C VAL A 38 7.62 7.33 10.07
N VAL A 39 7.45 8.14 9.06
CA VAL A 39 8.27 9.34 8.86
C VAL A 39 7.42 10.60 8.99
N SER A 40 7.73 11.42 10.01
CA SER A 40 7.08 12.72 10.21
C SER A 40 7.57 13.73 9.19
N LEU A 41 6.67 14.31 8.42
CA LEU A 41 7.03 15.25 7.36
C LEU A 41 7.33 16.64 7.91
N GLY A 42 6.60 17.10 8.93
CA GLY A 42 6.67 18.46 9.48
C GLY A 42 5.97 19.49 8.60
N ASP A 43 5.69 20.66 9.17
CA ASP A 43 4.98 21.75 8.49
C ASP A 43 5.58 22.05 7.11
N GLY A 44 4.80 21.74 6.06
CA GLY A 44 5.19 21.92 4.66
C GLY A 44 6.25 20.94 4.14
N GLY A 45 6.56 19.88 4.88
CA GLY A 45 7.47 18.84 4.46
C GLY A 45 6.88 17.94 3.38
N MET A 46 7.74 17.15 2.73
CA MET A 46 7.29 16.26 1.67
C MET A 46 8.08 14.95 1.61
N ALA A 47 7.42 13.89 1.19
CA ALA A 47 8.03 12.63 0.80
C ALA A 47 7.68 12.30 -0.65
N THR A 48 8.65 11.83 -1.42
CA THR A 48 8.46 11.35 -2.79
C THR A 48 8.85 9.88 -2.86
N LEU A 49 7.89 9.03 -3.21
CA LEU A 49 8.03 7.58 -3.26
C LEU A 49 8.06 7.09 -4.70
N THR A 50 8.86 6.04 -4.97
CA THR A 50 8.91 5.35 -6.26
C THR A 50 8.49 3.90 -6.12
N PHE A 51 8.14 3.27 -7.24
CA PHE A 51 7.60 1.92 -7.28
C PHE A 51 8.37 1.06 -8.29
N ALA A 52 8.52 -0.24 -8.00
CA ALA A 52 9.19 -1.17 -8.91
C ALA A 52 8.43 -1.30 -10.25
N ASN A 53 7.11 -1.26 -10.18
CA ASN A 53 6.24 -1.20 -11.35
C ASN A 53 5.39 0.07 -11.26
N PRO A 54 5.17 0.80 -12.37
CA PRO A 54 4.30 1.96 -12.36
C PRO A 54 2.89 1.62 -11.87
N ILE A 55 2.28 2.52 -11.09
CA ILE A 55 0.86 2.45 -10.78
C ILE A 55 0.09 2.79 -12.06
N MET A 56 -1.02 2.13 -12.29
CA MET A 56 -1.88 2.36 -13.44
C MET A 56 -3.31 2.64 -13.00
N ASN A 57 -4.02 3.39 -13.82
CA ASN A 57 -5.46 3.56 -13.67
C ASN A 57 -6.18 2.21 -13.91
N GLY A 58 -7.01 1.82 -12.96
CA GLY A 58 -7.82 0.61 -12.99
C GLY A 58 -9.28 0.91 -12.67
N SER A 59 -10.07 -0.09 -12.33
CA SER A 59 -11.45 0.12 -11.93
C SER A 59 -11.53 0.48 -10.44
N GLY A 60 -11.92 1.69 -10.11
CA GLY A 60 -11.99 2.23 -8.76
C GLY A 60 -10.63 2.69 -8.25
N TRP A 61 -10.34 2.53 -6.98
CA TRP A 61 -9.13 3.08 -6.37
C TRP A 61 -7.86 2.37 -6.83
N ASP A 62 -6.77 3.14 -7.08
CA ASP A 62 -5.53 2.65 -7.66
C ASP A 62 -4.39 2.52 -6.64
N PHE A 63 -4.39 3.36 -5.62
CA PHE A 63 -3.45 3.30 -4.51
C PHE A 63 -4.05 3.94 -3.25
N ALA A 64 -3.40 3.76 -2.12
CA ALA A 64 -3.78 4.38 -0.86
C ALA A 64 -2.54 4.89 -0.10
N VAL A 65 -2.70 6.04 0.58
CA VAL A 65 -1.68 6.62 1.47
C VAL A 65 -2.07 6.33 2.90
N PHE A 66 -1.14 5.81 3.68
CA PHE A 66 -1.33 5.43 5.08
C PHE A 66 -0.60 6.41 5.99
N GLU A 67 -1.27 6.73 7.08
CA GLU A 67 -0.83 7.59 8.17
C GLU A 67 -1.12 6.87 9.50
N ASN A 68 -0.45 7.22 10.59
CA ASN A 68 -0.53 6.48 11.86
C ASN A 68 -1.55 7.03 12.85
N SER A 69 -2.52 7.85 12.44
CA SER A 69 -3.52 8.45 13.32
C SER A 69 -4.10 7.45 14.32
N PHE A 70 -4.07 7.81 15.59
CA PHE A 70 -4.56 6.98 16.69
C PHE A 70 -6.08 7.10 16.95
N SER A 71 -6.77 7.95 16.18
CA SER A 71 -8.22 8.14 16.29
C SER A 71 -8.87 8.48 14.96
N GLU A 72 -10.19 8.30 14.86
CA GLU A 72 -10.95 8.62 13.66
C GLU A 72 -11.21 10.13 13.47
N THR A 73 -10.81 10.96 14.41
CA THR A 73 -11.07 12.41 14.40
C THR A 73 -9.83 13.27 14.61
N PHE A 74 -8.74 12.73 15.13
CA PHE A 74 -7.44 13.38 15.12
C PHE A 74 -6.78 13.01 13.79
N LEU A 75 -6.88 13.90 12.82
CA LEU A 75 -6.43 13.66 11.44
C LEU A 75 -5.46 14.75 11.06
N GLU A 76 -4.24 14.39 10.73
CA GLU A 76 -3.23 15.26 10.12
C GLU A 76 -3.27 15.01 8.61
N LEU A 77 -3.41 16.09 7.85
CA LEU A 77 -3.74 16.00 6.43
C LEU A 77 -2.51 16.21 5.54
N ALA A 78 -2.53 15.58 4.37
CA ALA A 78 -1.50 15.82 3.36
C ALA A 78 -2.10 15.88 1.94
N PHE A 79 -1.52 16.74 1.10
CA PHE A 79 -1.74 16.72 -0.33
C PHE A 79 -1.06 15.51 -0.97
N VAL A 80 -1.67 14.97 -2.00
CA VAL A 80 -1.09 13.90 -2.80
C VAL A 80 -0.92 14.35 -4.25
N GLU A 81 0.26 14.14 -4.77
CA GLU A 81 0.62 14.43 -6.15
C GLU A 81 1.16 13.15 -6.81
N VAL A 82 0.94 13.03 -8.11
CA VAL A 82 1.45 11.92 -8.93
C VAL A 82 2.25 12.42 -10.11
N SER A 83 3.19 11.59 -10.56
CA SER A 83 4.01 11.89 -11.71
C SER A 83 4.29 10.63 -12.53
N SER A 84 4.27 10.77 -13.86
CA SER A 84 4.67 9.71 -14.79
C SER A 84 6.13 9.79 -15.23
N ASP A 85 6.84 10.91 -14.97
CA ASP A 85 8.21 11.16 -15.41
C ASP A 85 9.20 11.53 -14.29
N GLY A 86 8.69 11.70 -13.05
CA GLY A 86 9.47 12.10 -11.87
C GLY A 86 9.89 13.57 -11.84
N VAL A 87 9.43 14.37 -12.79
CA VAL A 87 9.76 15.79 -12.94
C VAL A 87 8.50 16.66 -12.80
N ASN A 88 7.47 16.34 -13.56
CA ASN A 88 6.20 17.03 -13.55
C ASN A 88 5.23 16.32 -12.60
N PHE A 89 4.82 17.00 -11.54
CA PHE A 89 3.91 16.48 -10.53
C PHE A 89 2.55 17.18 -10.64
N PHE A 90 1.49 16.39 -10.53
CA PHE A 90 0.11 16.84 -10.65
C PHE A 90 -0.65 16.47 -9.38
N ARG A 91 -1.21 17.49 -8.72
CA ARG A 91 -1.92 17.36 -7.45
C ARG A 91 -3.33 16.84 -7.67
N PHE A 92 -3.78 15.91 -6.84
CA PHE A 92 -5.19 15.54 -6.76
C PHE A 92 -6.03 16.74 -6.34
N PRO A 93 -7.19 16.96 -6.98
CA PRO A 93 -8.10 18.02 -6.57
C PRO A 93 -8.67 17.70 -5.19
N SER A 94 -8.25 18.46 -4.19
CA SER A 94 -8.63 18.25 -2.79
C SER A 94 -9.70 19.23 -2.34
N VAL A 95 -10.49 18.84 -1.33
CA VAL A 95 -11.49 19.70 -0.69
C VAL A 95 -11.43 19.50 0.83
N SER A 96 -11.43 20.61 1.58
CA SER A 96 -11.64 20.64 3.02
C SER A 96 -12.72 21.65 3.38
N LEU A 97 -13.82 21.14 3.92
CA LEU A 97 -14.94 21.96 4.40
C LEU A 97 -14.90 22.12 5.93
N THR A 98 -13.78 21.79 6.57
CA THR A 98 -13.54 22.10 7.98
C THR A 98 -13.63 23.61 8.17
N GLN A 99 -14.33 24.07 9.20
CA GLN A 99 -14.47 25.49 9.49
C GLN A 99 -13.10 26.18 9.68
N ASP A 100 -12.95 27.41 9.22
CA ASP A 100 -11.71 28.19 9.22
C ASP A 100 -11.76 29.45 10.12
N THR A 101 -12.72 29.51 11.03
CA THR A 101 -12.93 30.67 11.94
C THR A 101 -12.22 30.48 13.29
N VAL A 102 -12.00 29.23 13.70
CA VAL A 102 -11.29 28.86 14.93
C VAL A 102 -10.26 27.80 14.59
N GLN A 103 -9.00 28.04 14.96
CA GLN A 103 -7.93 27.08 14.74
C GLN A 103 -8.23 25.75 15.42
N VAL A 104 -8.11 24.65 14.70
CA VAL A 104 -8.04 23.31 15.28
C VAL A 104 -6.71 23.22 16.02
N GLY A 105 -6.77 23.09 17.36
CA GLY A 105 -5.54 23.05 18.18
C GLY A 105 -4.77 21.74 18.03
N SER A 106 -3.57 21.67 18.59
CA SER A 106 -2.56 20.60 18.45
C SER A 106 -3.09 19.14 18.56
N PHE A 107 -4.15 18.91 19.30
CA PHE A 107 -4.81 17.60 19.46
C PHE A 107 -6.32 17.73 19.20
N GLY A 108 -6.69 18.67 18.36
CA GLY A 108 -8.09 18.92 18.02
C GLY A 108 -8.64 17.83 17.09
N SER A 109 -9.95 17.90 16.87
CA SER A 109 -10.65 16.93 16.04
C SER A 109 -11.24 17.60 14.80
N ILE A 110 -11.19 16.90 13.68
CA ILE A 110 -11.89 17.27 12.45
C ILE A 110 -12.80 16.13 12.00
N ASP A 111 -13.79 16.46 11.18
CA ASP A 111 -14.75 15.49 10.66
C ASP A 111 -14.29 14.99 9.28
N ALA A 112 -13.91 13.72 9.19
CA ALA A 112 -13.47 13.07 7.96
C ALA A 112 -14.48 13.19 6.81
N THR A 113 -15.79 13.37 7.09
CA THR A 113 -16.82 13.54 6.06
C THR A 113 -16.73 14.89 5.33
N GLN A 114 -16.00 15.85 5.90
CA GLN A 114 -15.74 17.18 5.32
C GLN A 114 -14.48 17.21 4.46
N ILE A 115 -13.77 16.09 4.34
CA ILE A 115 -12.48 15.99 3.65
C ILE A 115 -12.61 15.12 2.41
N ASP A 116 -12.05 15.56 1.29
CA ASP A 116 -11.94 14.77 0.05
C ASP A 116 -10.57 14.94 -0.61
N ASN A 117 -10.01 13.83 -1.11
CA ASN A 117 -8.70 13.76 -1.77
C ASN A 117 -7.52 14.41 -1.01
N LEU A 118 -7.56 14.34 0.33
CA LEU A 118 -6.43 14.60 1.21
C LEU A 118 -6.07 13.31 1.93
N ALA A 119 -4.79 12.94 1.97
CA ALA A 119 -4.32 11.82 2.79
C ALA A 119 -4.49 12.15 4.28
N GLY A 120 -4.50 11.12 5.15
CA GLY A 120 -4.76 11.28 6.59
C GLY A 120 -6.25 11.33 6.98
N LYS A 121 -7.13 11.05 6.03
CA LYS A 121 -8.59 11.04 6.25
C LYS A 121 -9.05 9.92 7.20
N TYR A 122 -8.29 8.86 7.35
CA TYR A 122 -8.64 7.66 8.13
C TYR A 122 -7.56 7.33 9.15
N SER A 123 -7.96 6.70 10.26
CA SER A 123 -7.05 6.26 11.31
C SER A 123 -6.07 5.17 10.82
N ALA A 124 -5.01 4.93 11.59
CA ALA A 124 -3.99 3.92 11.31
C ALA A 124 -4.58 2.58 10.84
N PHE A 125 -3.88 1.91 9.95
CA PHE A 125 -4.28 0.68 9.22
C PHE A 125 -5.34 0.88 8.12
N TYR A 126 -5.96 2.08 8.01
CA TYR A 126 -6.91 2.42 6.95
C TYR A 126 -6.32 3.53 6.08
N GLY A 127 -5.77 3.14 4.94
CA GLY A 127 -5.21 4.12 4.00
C GLY A 127 -6.30 4.97 3.33
N THR A 128 -5.99 6.23 3.10
CA THR A 128 -6.83 7.10 2.27
C THR A 128 -6.65 6.71 0.81
N PRO A 129 -7.70 6.24 0.11
CA PRO A 129 -7.60 5.77 -1.26
C PRO A 129 -7.64 6.92 -2.27
N PHE A 130 -6.97 6.71 -3.40
CA PHE A 130 -6.91 7.64 -4.53
C PHE A 130 -7.24 6.92 -5.84
N ASP A 131 -8.08 7.57 -6.66
CA ASP A 131 -8.56 7.09 -7.95
C ASP A 131 -7.97 7.95 -9.07
N LEU A 132 -7.17 7.37 -9.94
CA LEU A 132 -6.51 8.06 -11.04
C LEU A 132 -7.50 8.46 -12.16
N ASP A 133 -8.73 7.94 -12.15
CA ASP A 133 -9.77 8.35 -13.11
C ASP A 133 -9.99 9.87 -13.08
N ILE A 134 -9.94 10.48 -11.90
CA ILE A 134 -10.14 11.94 -11.74
C ILE A 134 -8.99 12.77 -12.31
N MET A 135 -7.83 12.15 -12.58
CA MET A 135 -6.64 12.78 -13.16
C MET A 135 -6.55 12.56 -14.68
N THR A 136 -7.52 11.84 -15.26
CA THR A 136 -7.52 11.52 -16.69
C THR A 136 -7.65 12.79 -17.55
N GLY A 137 -6.85 12.88 -18.61
CA GLY A 137 -6.88 14.00 -19.55
C GLY A 137 -6.02 15.20 -19.15
N ILE A 138 -5.32 15.14 -18.02
CA ILE A 138 -4.35 16.19 -17.65
C ILE A 138 -3.16 16.11 -18.61
N SER A 139 -2.89 17.23 -19.28
CA SER A 139 -1.77 17.31 -20.24
C SER A 139 -0.43 17.12 -19.53
N GLY A 140 0.36 16.16 -19.99
CA GLY A 140 1.67 15.83 -19.42
C GLY A 140 1.64 14.75 -18.35
N LEU A 141 0.47 14.19 -18.01
CA LEU A 141 0.31 13.07 -17.08
C LEU A 141 -0.18 11.83 -17.84
N ASP A 142 0.55 10.73 -17.71
CA ASP A 142 0.09 9.40 -18.14
C ASP A 142 -0.40 8.62 -16.91
N VAL A 143 -1.71 8.58 -16.70
CA VAL A 143 -2.33 7.88 -15.57
C VAL A 143 -2.12 6.36 -15.58
N ASN A 144 -1.71 5.81 -16.73
CA ASN A 144 -1.37 4.39 -16.84
C ASN A 144 0.12 4.10 -16.58
N HIS A 145 0.90 5.12 -16.20
CA HIS A 145 2.34 4.99 -15.98
C HIS A 145 2.82 5.90 -14.84
N ILE A 146 2.17 5.86 -13.68
CA ILE A 146 2.58 6.64 -12.52
C ILE A 146 3.80 5.99 -11.87
N THR A 147 4.93 6.68 -11.95
CA THR A 147 6.23 6.22 -11.42
C THR A 147 6.52 6.78 -10.03
N HIS A 148 5.90 7.91 -9.67
CA HIS A 148 6.11 8.60 -8.41
C HIS A 148 4.79 9.03 -7.77
N VAL A 149 4.71 8.88 -6.46
CA VAL A 149 3.69 9.52 -5.60
C VAL A 149 4.43 10.46 -4.66
N ARG A 150 3.97 11.70 -4.55
CA ARG A 150 4.48 12.68 -3.60
C ARG A 150 3.38 13.01 -2.60
N VAL A 151 3.74 12.93 -1.32
CA VAL A 151 2.89 13.33 -0.19
C VAL A 151 3.49 14.60 0.38
N ILE A 152 2.67 15.64 0.54
CA ILE A 152 3.10 16.97 1.02
C ILE A 152 2.22 17.33 2.21
N ASP A 153 2.83 17.58 3.34
CA ASP A 153 2.15 17.99 4.55
C ASP A 153 1.29 19.26 4.34
N VAL A 154 0.10 19.23 4.87
CA VAL A 154 -0.77 20.41 4.98
C VAL A 154 -0.40 21.15 6.25
N VAL A 155 0.07 22.41 6.11
CA VAL A 155 0.16 23.29 7.28
C VAL A 155 -1.26 23.67 7.70
N GLY A 156 -1.77 23.07 8.76
CA GLY A 156 -3.17 23.20 9.20
C GLY A 156 -3.55 24.57 9.76
N SER A 157 -2.69 25.57 9.64
CA SER A 157 -2.90 26.94 10.14
C SER A 157 -3.94 27.70 9.32
N ILE A 158 -4.84 28.37 10.01
CA ILE A 158 -5.76 29.34 9.37
C ILE A 158 -5.19 30.76 9.26
N ASP A 159 -3.99 31.02 9.81
CA ASP A 159 -3.27 32.29 9.64
C ASP A 159 -2.84 32.46 8.19
N GLU A 160 -3.18 33.58 7.57
CA GLU A 160 -2.85 33.90 6.17
C GLU A 160 -1.38 33.74 5.81
N LEU A 161 -0.47 33.89 6.78
CA LEU A 161 0.97 33.75 6.57
C LEU A 161 1.40 32.29 6.34
N TYR A 162 0.65 31.33 6.85
CA TYR A 162 1.03 29.91 6.86
C TYR A 162 -0.05 29.01 6.25
N ALA A 163 -1.28 29.55 6.04
CA ALA A 163 -2.40 28.76 5.56
C ALA A 163 -2.12 28.07 4.23
N THR A 164 -2.51 26.82 4.14
CA THR A 164 -2.61 26.07 2.90
C THR A 164 -4.04 26.02 2.41
N TYR A 165 -4.23 25.87 1.11
CA TYR A 165 -5.54 25.98 0.48
C TYR A 165 -5.83 24.73 -0.35
N ASP A 166 -7.08 24.31 -0.30
CA ASP A 166 -7.61 23.25 -1.16
C ASP A 166 -7.82 23.72 -2.61
N SER A 167 -8.31 22.84 -3.48
CA SER A 167 -8.54 23.15 -4.90
C SER A 167 -9.69 24.16 -5.14
N GLN A 168 -10.47 24.46 -4.12
CA GLN A 168 -11.58 25.43 -4.15
C GLN A 168 -11.22 26.74 -3.42
N PHE A 169 -9.96 26.90 -3.03
CA PHE A 169 -9.44 28.03 -2.25
C PHE A 169 -10.02 28.15 -0.84
N ASN A 170 -10.52 27.06 -0.25
CA ASN A 170 -10.79 27.04 1.18
C ASN A 170 -9.48 26.82 1.94
N LYS A 171 -9.32 27.49 3.09
CA LYS A 171 -8.22 27.16 4.02
C LYS A 171 -8.41 25.77 4.56
N ILE A 172 -7.33 25.01 4.62
CA ILE A 172 -7.35 23.70 5.26
C ILE A 172 -6.96 23.92 6.72
N ASN A 173 -7.88 23.58 7.63
CA ASN A 173 -7.72 23.70 9.07
C ASN A 173 -7.65 22.33 9.67
N ASP A 174 -6.46 21.92 10.09
CA ASP A 174 -6.21 20.67 10.79
C ASP A 174 -5.40 20.91 12.08
N PRO A 175 -4.99 19.89 12.87
CA PRO A 175 -4.30 20.10 14.13
C PRO A 175 -3.01 20.92 13.97
N TRP A 176 -3.03 22.17 14.47
CA TRP A 176 -1.89 23.08 14.42
C TRP A 176 -1.95 24.10 15.59
N PRO A 177 -0.79 24.60 16.16
CA PRO A 177 0.55 24.10 15.89
C PRO A 177 0.85 22.77 16.57
N THR A 178 1.70 21.98 15.97
CA THR A 178 2.19 20.71 16.52
C THR A 178 3.73 20.77 16.74
N PRO A 179 4.22 21.60 17.66
CA PRO A 179 5.65 21.94 17.80
C PRO A 179 6.47 20.81 18.41
N PHE A 180 6.45 19.63 17.79
CA PHE A 180 7.10 18.41 18.23
C PHE A 180 8.06 17.88 17.17
N PRO A 181 9.04 17.03 17.53
CA PRO A 181 9.86 16.30 16.54
C PRO A 181 9.07 15.43 15.56
N SER A 182 7.82 15.10 15.90
CA SER A 182 6.84 14.34 15.10
C SER A 182 5.73 15.24 14.53
N SER A 183 5.99 16.48 14.24
CA SER A 183 4.99 17.41 13.69
C SER A 183 4.57 17.04 12.28
N GLY A 184 3.34 17.44 11.93
CA GLY A 184 2.74 17.29 10.61
C GLY A 184 2.44 15.83 10.26
N PHE A 185 2.16 15.58 9.01
CA PHE A 185 1.77 14.29 8.50
C PHE A 185 2.79 13.20 8.77
N ASP A 186 2.38 12.11 9.40
CA ASP A 186 3.20 10.94 9.73
C ASP A 186 3.00 9.84 8.68
N LEU A 187 3.82 9.85 7.63
CA LEU A 187 3.72 8.90 6.54
C LEU A 187 4.20 7.50 6.95
N ASP A 188 3.28 6.52 6.93
CA ASP A 188 3.56 5.10 7.18
C ASP A 188 3.89 4.36 5.87
N ALA A 189 3.00 4.42 4.87
CA ALA A 189 3.21 3.72 3.61
C ALA A 189 2.37 4.29 2.46
N VAL A 190 2.75 3.90 1.23
CA VAL A 190 1.87 3.98 0.05
C VAL A 190 1.65 2.57 -0.48
N GLY A 191 0.41 2.09 -0.35
CA GLY A 191 -0.04 0.79 -0.86
C GLY A 191 -0.59 0.92 -2.27
N VAL A 192 -0.23 0.00 -3.16
CA VAL A 192 -0.67 0.01 -4.57
C VAL A 192 -1.72 -1.08 -4.81
N ILE A 193 -2.81 -0.73 -5.48
CA ILE A 193 -3.91 -1.62 -5.85
C ILE A 193 -3.76 -2.06 -7.31
N HIS A 194 -3.59 -1.09 -8.24
CA HIS A 194 -3.42 -1.38 -9.65
C HIS A 194 -2.00 -1.02 -10.10
N GLN A 195 -1.27 -2.01 -10.62
CA GLN A 195 0.09 -1.83 -11.15
C GLN A 195 0.12 -2.17 -12.62
N ASN A 196 0.82 -1.36 -13.39
CA ASN A 196 1.27 -1.79 -14.70
C ASN A 196 2.40 -2.80 -14.47
N THR A 197 2.04 -4.06 -14.27
CA THR A 197 2.99 -5.11 -14.48
C THR A 197 3.32 -5.11 -15.95
N THR A 198 4.31 -4.30 -16.39
CA THR A 198 5.15 -4.71 -17.47
C THR A 198 5.89 -5.95 -16.96
N SER A 199 5.18 -7.05 -16.81
CA SER A 199 5.79 -8.29 -17.15
C SER A 199 6.36 -8.03 -18.56
N VAL A 200 7.69 -7.85 -18.69
CA VAL A 200 8.31 -8.85 -19.52
C VAL A 200 7.58 -10.10 -19.08
N ASN A 201 6.62 -10.54 -19.90
CA ASN A 201 6.36 -11.94 -20.00
C ASN A 201 7.73 -12.54 -20.39
N SER A 202 8.66 -12.75 -19.44
CA SER A 202 8.98 -14.13 -19.24
C SER A 202 7.57 -14.69 -19.10
N ILE A 203 7.12 -15.33 -20.15
CA ILE A 203 6.33 -16.51 -20.01
C ILE A 203 7.15 -17.30 -19.00
N ILE A 204 6.95 -17.03 -17.70
CA ILE A 204 6.84 -18.09 -16.77
C ILE A 204 5.56 -18.71 -17.33
N GLU A 205 5.70 -19.52 -18.39
CA GLU A 205 4.84 -20.65 -18.55
C GLU A 205 4.76 -21.14 -17.14
N ASN A 206 3.58 -20.97 -16.50
CA ASN A 206 3.33 -21.61 -15.23
C ASN A 206 3.82 -23.01 -15.46
N GLN A 207 5.08 -23.28 -15.12
CA GLN A 207 5.69 -24.58 -15.39
C GLN A 207 4.86 -25.62 -14.69
N PHE A 208 4.08 -25.15 -13.69
CA PHE A 208 3.14 -25.92 -12.93
C PHE A 208 1.72 -25.40 -13.16
N ASN A 209 1.04 -25.94 -14.14
CA ASN A 209 -0.39 -25.72 -14.28
C ASN A 209 -1.12 -26.55 -13.20
N LEU A 210 -1.25 -25.95 -12.00
CA LEU A 210 -1.90 -26.55 -10.84
C LEU A 210 -3.32 -26.00 -10.71
N SER A 211 -4.29 -26.91 -10.63
CA SER A 211 -5.69 -26.54 -10.38
C SER A 211 -6.32 -27.42 -9.30
N TYR A 212 -7.11 -26.80 -8.42
CA TYR A 212 -7.82 -27.46 -7.33
C TYR A 212 -9.00 -26.62 -6.87
N PRO A 213 -10.09 -27.21 -6.38
CA PRO A 213 -11.17 -26.46 -5.73
C PRO A 213 -10.67 -25.80 -4.44
N ASN A 214 -11.11 -24.58 -4.17
CA ASN A 214 -10.83 -23.91 -2.92
C ASN A 214 -12.08 -23.13 -2.44
N PRO A 215 -12.77 -23.56 -1.37
CA PRO A 215 -12.38 -24.58 -0.38
C PRO A 215 -12.24 -26.00 -0.94
N PHE A 216 -11.29 -26.74 -0.35
CA PHE A 216 -10.93 -28.11 -0.69
C PHE A 216 -11.55 -29.07 0.33
N ASN A 217 -12.18 -30.14 -0.13
CA ASN A 217 -12.62 -31.25 0.72
C ASN A 217 -11.85 -32.54 0.37
N LYS A 218 -11.93 -33.54 1.24
CA LYS A 218 -11.16 -34.80 1.09
C LYS A 218 -11.49 -35.61 -0.16
N ASN A 219 -12.63 -35.36 -0.81
CA ASN A 219 -13.04 -36.00 -2.05
C ASN A 219 -12.54 -35.27 -3.30
N ASN A 220 -12.00 -34.07 -3.13
CA ASN A 220 -11.43 -33.29 -4.23
C ASN A 220 -10.05 -33.82 -4.63
N VAL A 221 -9.65 -33.45 -5.84
CA VAL A 221 -8.33 -33.77 -6.40
C VAL A 221 -7.59 -32.48 -6.74
N ILE A 222 -6.27 -32.52 -6.52
CA ILE A 222 -5.33 -31.54 -7.02
C ILE A 222 -4.85 -32.05 -8.38
N LYS A 223 -5.00 -31.25 -9.42
CA LYS A 223 -4.53 -31.54 -10.77
C LYS A 223 -3.26 -30.77 -11.06
N LEU A 224 -2.21 -31.46 -11.46
CA LEU A 224 -0.97 -30.89 -11.94
C LEU A 224 -0.78 -31.29 -13.39
N ASN A 225 -0.62 -30.32 -14.29
CA ASN A 225 -0.30 -30.58 -15.67
C ASN A 225 1.09 -30.03 -16.01
N LEU A 226 1.98 -30.92 -16.49
CA LEU A 226 3.36 -30.59 -16.80
C LEU A 226 3.60 -30.65 -18.31
N THR A 227 4.27 -29.65 -18.84
CA THR A 227 4.66 -29.58 -20.25
C THR A 227 5.89 -30.42 -20.58
N LYS A 228 6.73 -30.69 -19.57
CA LYS A 228 7.97 -31.51 -19.68
C LYS A 228 8.15 -32.38 -18.45
N THR A 229 8.97 -33.43 -18.60
CA THR A 229 9.37 -34.27 -17.48
C THR A 229 10.32 -33.50 -16.55
N GLU A 230 10.00 -33.47 -15.25
CA GLU A 230 10.76 -32.71 -14.22
C GLU A 230 10.99 -33.51 -12.94
N ASP A 231 11.95 -33.02 -12.15
CA ASP A 231 12.21 -33.48 -10.79
C ASP A 231 11.54 -32.51 -9.83
N LEU A 232 10.44 -32.92 -9.19
CA LEU A 232 9.57 -32.07 -8.39
C LEU A 232 9.37 -32.60 -6.99
N SER A 233 9.21 -31.69 -6.03
CA SER A 233 8.62 -31.99 -4.73
C SER A 233 7.33 -31.18 -4.55
N MET A 234 6.27 -31.84 -4.03
CA MET A 234 5.00 -31.23 -3.69
C MET A 234 4.62 -31.57 -2.26
N THR A 235 4.63 -30.58 -1.38
CA THR A 235 4.45 -30.76 0.07
C THR A 235 3.45 -29.78 0.63
N LEU A 236 2.55 -30.27 1.50
CA LEU A 236 1.57 -29.48 2.23
C LEU A 236 2.12 -29.09 3.60
N TYR A 237 2.01 -27.82 3.94
CA TYR A 237 2.43 -27.23 5.21
C TYR A 237 1.24 -26.64 5.96
N ASP A 238 1.26 -26.65 7.28
CA ASP A 238 0.35 -25.88 8.10
C ASP A 238 0.78 -24.40 8.22
N ILE A 239 -0.02 -23.60 8.92
CA ILE A 239 0.24 -22.17 9.13
C ILE A 239 1.52 -21.88 9.94
N SER A 240 2.07 -22.88 10.65
CA SER A 240 3.33 -22.75 11.38
C SER A 240 4.56 -23.08 10.53
N GLY A 241 4.35 -23.50 9.26
CA GLY A 241 5.41 -23.95 8.36
C GLY A 241 5.85 -25.41 8.58
N LYS A 242 5.11 -26.17 9.39
CA LYS A 242 5.37 -27.61 9.59
C LYS A 242 4.83 -28.40 8.40
N ALA A 243 5.67 -29.27 7.82
CA ALA A 243 5.26 -30.20 6.77
C ALA A 243 4.25 -31.23 7.33
N ILE A 244 3.07 -31.30 6.72
CA ILE A 244 1.95 -32.17 7.13
C ILE A 244 1.81 -33.36 6.22
N TYR A 245 1.99 -33.17 4.91
CA TYR A 245 1.82 -34.21 3.92
C TYR A 245 2.67 -33.97 2.69
N GLN A 246 3.33 -35.02 2.19
CA GLN A 246 4.12 -34.96 0.96
C GLN A 246 3.39 -35.78 -0.13
N PHE A 247 3.00 -35.10 -1.21
CA PHE A 247 2.32 -35.70 -2.34
C PHE A 247 3.28 -36.34 -3.33
N LEU A 248 4.44 -35.69 -3.52
CA LEU A 248 5.43 -36.04 -4.54
C LEU A 248 6.82 -35.61 -4.07
N ASP A 249 7.83 -36.46 -4.38
CA ASP A 249 9.24 -36.11 -4.26
C ASP A 249 10.01 -36.97 -5.26
N GLY A 250 10.46 -36.36 -6.35
CA GLY A 250 11.22 -37.03 -7.40
C GLY A 250 10.75 -36.73 -8.82
N LYS A 251 11.19 -37.59 -9.74
CA LYS A 251 10.98 -37.40 -11.18
C LYS A 251 9.54 -37.73 -11.59
N ILE A 252 8.89 -36.82 -12.27
CA ILE A 252 7.53 -36.96 -12.81
C ILE A 252 7.51 -36.60 -14.29
N ASN A 253 6.77 -37.38 -15.10
CA ASN A 253 6.71 -37.19 -16.55
C ASN A 253 5.80 -36.03 -16.94
N ALA A 254 5.96 -35.53 -18.18
CA ALA A 254 5.01 -34.62 -18.78
C ALA A 254 3.59 -35.24 -18.82
N GLY A 255 2.56 -34.40 -18.72
CA GLY A 255 1.16 -34.78 -18.74
C GLY A 255 0.37 -34.38 -17.50
N GLU A 256 -0.88 -34.84 -17.42
CA GLU A 256 -1.79 -34.58 -16.29
C GLU A 256 -1.57 -35.61 -15.18
N HIS A 257 -1.44 -35.11 -13.94
CA HIS A 257 -1.31 -35.90 -12.72
C HIS A 257 -2.36 -35.48 -11.71
N LEU A 258 -2.97 -36.47 -11.03
CA LEU A 258 -4.03 -36.28 -10.06
C LEU A 258 -3.57 -36.73 -8.67
N PHE A 259 -3.70 -35.84 -7.69
CA PHE A 259 -3.32 -36.12 -6.31
C PHE A 259 -4.54 -35.98 -5.39
N ASN A 260 -4.72 -36.95 -4.51
CA ASN A 260 -5.78 -36.96 -3.51
C ASN A 260 -5.21 -36.68 -2.12
N LEU A 261 -5.90 -35.86 -1.35
CA LEU A 261 -5.56 -35.59 0.05
C LEU A 261 -6.21 -36.67 0.95
N ARG A 262 -5.62 -37.85 1.03
CA ARG A 262 -6.19 -38.99 1.77
C ARG A 262 -5.64 -39.12 3.20
N ASN A 263 -5.18 -38.05 3.81
CA ASN A 263 -4.66 -38.07 5.18
C ASN A 263 -5.76 -37.70 6.18
N SER A 264 -6.18 -38.66 7.01
CA SER A 264 -7.17 -38.45 8.06
C SER A 264 -6.75 -37.49 9.18
N LEU A 265 -5.48 -37.09 9.21
CA LEU A 265 -4.93 -36.16 10.21
C LEU A 265 -5.08 -34.68 9.79
N ILE A 266 -5.54 -34.40 8.56
CA ILE A 266 -5.72 -33.04 8.08
C ILE A 266 -7.15 -32.62 8.41
N GLY A 267 -7.30 -31.68 9.34
CA GLY A 267 -8.59 -31.07 9.75
C GLY A 267 -8.94 -29.85 8.91
N ASN A 268 -10.08 -29.24 9.22
CA ASN A 268 -10.47 -27.96 8.65
C ASN A 268 -9.45 -26.88 9.01
N GLY A 269 -9.05 -26.07 8.03
CA GLY A 269 -8.04 -25.04 8.27
C GLY A 269 -7.40 -24.51 6.99
N ILE A 270 -6.44 -23.62 7.20
CA ILE A 270 -5.61 -23.03 6.13
C ILE A 270 -4.28 -23.79 6.07
N TYR A 271 -3.90 -24.17 4.87
CA TYR A 271 -2.66 -24.86 4.56
C TYR A 271 -1.97 -24.20 3.36
N PHE A 272 -0.70 -24.48 3.20
CA PHE A 272 0.12 -24.03 2.08
C PHE A 272 0.70 -25.23 1.33
N LEU A 273 0.31 -25.36 0.07
CA LEU A 273 0.85 -26.36 -0.84
C LEU A 273 2.06 -25.77 -1.56
N LYS A 274 3.23 -26.28 -1.26
CA LYS A 274 4.49 -25.86 -1.88
C LYS A 274 4.88 -26.85 -2.96
N LEU A 275 5.08 -26.34 -4.18
CA LEU A 275 5.57 -27.08 -5.33
C LEU A 275 6.94 -26.52 -5.71
N SER A 276 7.97 -27.37 -5.76
CA SER A 276 9.36 -26.96 -6.00
C SER A 276 10.03 -27.84 -7.03
N SER A 277 10.74 -27.24 -7.98
CA SER A 277 11.72 -27.85 -8.86
C SER A 277 13.14 -27.34 -8.52
N LYS A 278 14.15 -27.72 -9.33
CA LYS A 278 15.50 -27.17 -9.18
C LYS A 278 15.59 -25.68 -9.48
N GLU A 279 14.71 -25.18 -10.35
CA GLU A 279 14.79 -23.82 -10.88
C GLU A 279 13.67 -22.92 -10.35
N HIS A 280 12.57 -23.50 -9.85
CA HIS A 280 11.37 -22.75 -9.51
C HIS A 280 10.65 -23.31 -8.29
N THR A 281 10.04 -22.42 -7.48
CA THR A 281 9.20 -22.78 -6.33
C THR A 281 7.95 -21.90 -6.34
N GLU A 282 6.79 -22.55 -6.23
CA GLU A 282 5.49 -21.88 -6.06
C GLU A 282 4.81 -22.35 -4.78
N THR A 283 4.00 -21.46 -4.18
CA THR A 283 3.22 -21.78 -2.98
C THR A 283 1.78 -21.37 -3.19
N PHE A 284 0.87 -22.31 -2.92
CA PHE A 284 -0.57 -22.15 -3.13
C PHE A 284 -1.30 -22.27 -1.79
N LYS A 285 -2.25 -21.35 -1.54
CA LYS A 285 -3.10 -21.40 -0.34
C LYS A 285 -4.22 -22.42 -0.54
N LEU A 286 -4.34 -23.37 0.36
CA LEU A 286 -5.39 -24.39 0.37
C LEU A 286 -6.25 -24.22 1.64
N ILE A 287 -7.55 -23.97 1.48
CA ILE A 287 -8.52 -23.93 2.56
C ILE A 287 -9.23 -25.28 2.60
N VAL A 288 -8.99 -26.07 3.63
CA VAL A 288 -9.67 -27.36 3.83
C VAL A 288 -10.93 -27.15 4.64
N ASN A 289 -12.05 -27.62 4.08
CA ASN A 289 -13.38 -27.57 4.72
C ASN A 289 -14.12 -28.87 4.36
N ASP A 290 -14.20 -29.79 5.33
CA ASP A 290 -14.82 -31.12 5.22
C ASP A 290 -16.21 -31.14 5.82
#